data_d553e328e018a8f5ad5140dcbbc8b65f
#
_entry.id   d553e328e018a8f5ad5140dcbbc8b65f
#
_cell.length_a   1.000
_cell.length_b   1.000
_cell.length_c   1.000
_cell.angle_alpha   90.00
_cell.angle_beta   90.00
_cell.angle_gamma   90.00
#
_symmetry.space_group_name_H-M   'P 1'
#
loop_
_entity.id
_entity.type
_entity.pdbx_description
1 polymer ?
#
loop_
_entity_poly.entity_id
_entity_poly.type
_entity_poly.pdbx_seq_one_letter_code
_entity_poly.pdbx_strand_id
1 'polypeptide(L)'
;TDVFDGPLQDSEFAGTGGVDGGAELKGRGEPIAYGGPCFNCELAVVDRANLLLAYGDGAYEDLAALRDRGSPLTEDATPVAGEYSDDTANARATLGGSPSPNSVLTGDIEGDKRGGTWRRTAPDILREIAVTRRGIADPAGIDTAAFDALNLVAPGPVGLWVADGRQVMTADVFDALVASFAGYWGQRRDNRLTIGRIGPPVGTPVARFGPTEIISIRPLA
;
A
#
# COMPACT_ATOMS: atom_id res chain seq x y z
N THR A 1 5.14 -1.58 23.20
CA THR A 1 5.51 -1.56 21.77
C THR A 1 4.29 -1.05 21.03
N ASP A 2 4.45 0.00 20.26
CA ASP A 2 3.38 0.55 19.45
C ASP A 2 3.03 -0.49 18.37
N VAL A 3 1.75 -0.72 18.14
CA VAL A 3 1.28 -1.67 17.12
C VAL A 3 1.70 -1.26 15.70
N PHE A 4 2.14 -0.02 15.51
CA PHE A 4 2.63 0.52 14.25
C PHE A 4 4.15 0.43 14.07
N ASP A 5 4.90 -0.03 15.08
CA ASP A 5 6.37 -0.22 15.01
C ASP A 5 6.80 -1.47 14.23
N GLY A 6 5.87 -2.18 13.62
CA GLY A 6 6.15 -3.37 12.81
C GLY A 6 6.29 -3.06 11.31
N PRO A 7 6.97 -3.95 10.55
CA PRO A 7 7.05 -3.82 9.09
C PRO A 7 5.67 -3.94 8.45
N LEU A 8 5.41 -3.18 7.39
CA LEU A 8 4.14 -3.26 6.65
C LEU A 8 3.97 -4.64 6.00
N GLN A 9 5.05 -5.17 5.43
CA GLN A 9 5.08 -6.51 4.82
C GLN A 9 5.14 -7.55 5.94
N ASP A 10 4.10 -8.35 6.04
CA ASP A 10 3.93 -9.45 6.98
C ASP A 10 3.90 -10.83 6.29
N SER A 11 3.89 -10.83 4.94
CA SER A 11 4.06 -12.03 4.11
C SER A 11 5.47 -12.08 3.54
N GLU A 12 6.07 -13.27 3.58
CA GLU A 12 7.40 -13.53 3.06
C GLU A 12 7.37 -14.76 2.13
N PHE A 13 8.19 -14.74 1.08
CA PHE A 13 8.37 -15.92 0.24
C PHE A 13 8.95 -17.08 1.05
N ALA A 14 8.28 -18.24 1.01
CA ALA A 14 8.73 -19.43 1.74
C ALA A 14 10.00 -20.06 1.14
N GLY A 15 10.29 -19.78 -0.15
CA GLY A 15 11.47 -20.29 -0.84
C GLY A 15 11.40 -21.79 -1.15
N THR A 16 10.19 -22.33 -1.32
CA THR A 16 9.95 -23.75 -1.56
C THR A 16 9.75 -24.09 -3.05
N GLY A 17 9.78 -23.07 -3.90
CA GLY A 17 9.55 -23.17 -5.34
C GLY A 17 8.12 -22.81 -5.76
N GLY A 18 7.88 -22.68 -7.07
CA GLY A 18 6.58 -22.28 -7.60
C GLY A 18 6.12 -20.92 -7.09
N VAL A 19 4.89 -20.82 -6.63
CA VAL A 19 4.29 -19.55 -6.12
C VAL A 19 4.98 -19.00 -4.88
N ASP A 20 5.67 -19.83 -4.12
CA ASP A 20 6.39 -19.45 -2.90
C ASP A 20 7.81 -18.93 -3.16
N GLY A 21 8.20 -18.84 -4.42
CA GLY A 21 9.53 -18.41 -4.84
C GLY A 21 10.63 -19.45 -4.65
N GLY A 22 11.72 -19.27 -5.37
CA GLY A 22 12.91 -20.09 -5.20
C GLY A 22 13.65 -19.81 -3.90
N ALA A 23 14.65 -20.63 -3.57
CA ALA A 23 15.44 -20.52 -2.35
C ALA A 23 16.12 -19.12 -2.19
N GLU A 24 16.37 -18.44 -3.30
CA GLU A 24 16.95 -17.08 -3.34
C GLU A 24 15.98 -15.99 -2.85
N LEU A 25 14.68 -16.27 -2.85
CA LEU A 25 13.65 -15.36 -2.35
C LEU A 25 13.25 -15.61 -0.89
N LYS A 26 13.70 -16.73 -0.32
CA LYS A 26 13.32 -17.13 1.03
C LYS A 26 13.54 -16.05 2.06
N GLY A 27 12.46 -15.71 2.80
CA GLY A 27 12.47 -14.69 3.83
C GLY A 27 12.48 -13.25 3.30
N ARG A 28 12.34 -13.04 1.99
CA ARG A 28 12.08 -11.71 1.44
C ARG A 28 10.60 -11.41 1.54
N GLY A 29 10.26 -10.20 1.98
CA GLY A 29 8.87 -9.75 2.00
C GLY A 29 8.29 -9.75 0.59
N GLU A 30 7.08 -10.23 0.44
CA GLU A 30 6.34 -10.14 -0.83
C GLU A 30 6.02 -8.67 -1.16
N PRO A 31 5.94 -8.28 -2.44
CA PRO A 31 5.58 -6.93 -2.82
C PRO A 31 4.17 -6.58 -2.34
N ILE A 32 3.92 -5.30 -2.07
CA ILE A 32 2.60 -4.81 -1.65
C ILE A 32 2.23 -3.58 -2.44
N ALA A 33 0.98 -3.52 -2.94
CA ALA A 33 0.37 -2.32 -3.48
C ALA A 33 -0.96 -2.02 -2.81
N TYR A 34 -1.22 -0.76 -2.53
CA TYR A 34 -2.52 -0.27 -2.10
C TYR A 34 -2.99 0.87 -3.01
N GLY A 35 -4.29 0.96 -3.23
CA GLY A 35 -4.87 2.01 -4.08
C GLY A 35 -4.41 1.90 -5.53
N GLY A 36 -4.08 3.00 -6.13
CA GLY A 36 -3.56 3.00 -7.49
C GLY A 36 -4.35 3.83 -8.49
N PRO A 37 -3.92 3.70 -9.77
CA PRO A 37 -2.84 2.80 -10.23
C PRO A 37 -1.45 3.20 -9.73
N CYS A 38 -0.67 2.20 -9.27
CA CYS A 38 0.75 2.34 -9.00
C CYS A 38 1.49 2.06 -10.31
N PHE A 39 2.20 3.03 -10.86
CA PHE A 39 2.78 2.94 -12.20
C PHE A 39 4.21 2.39 -12.20
N ASN A 40 4.51 1.57 -13.21
CA ASN A 40 5.85 1.02 -13.46
C ASN A 40 6.48 0.32 -12.24
N CYS A 41 5.67 -0.39 -11.48
CA CYS A 41 6.12 -1.20 -10.36
C CYS A 41 6.95 -2.37 -10.87
N GLU A 42 8.15 -2.58 -10.33
CA GLU A 42 8.98 -3.72 -10.70
C GLU A 42 8.43 -5.00 -10.07
N LEU A 43 8.13 -6.02 -10.89
CA LEU A 43 7.56 -7.28 -10.44
C LEU A 43 8.66 -8.24 -10.00
N ALA A 44 8.42 -8.97 -8.92
CA ALA A 44 9.33 -10.02 -8.46
C ALA A 44 9.24 -11.26 -9.34
N VAL A 45 10.38 -11.77 -9.82
CA VAL A 45 10.42 -13.05 -10.54
C VAL A 45 10.42 -14.19 -9.51
N VAL A 46 9.30 -14.88 -9.38
CA VAL A 46 9.07 -15.90 -8.35
C VAL A 46 9.56 -17.28 -8.81
N ASP A 47 9.22 -17.65 -10.04
CA ASP A 47 9.64 -18.92 -10.64
C ASP A 47 10.09 -18.70 -12.09
N ARG A 48 11.40 -18.78 -12.30
CA ARG A 48 11.99 -18.58 -13.64
C ARG A 48 11.66 -19.71 -14.61
N ALA A 49 11.47 -20.93 -14.13
CA ALA A 49 11.19 -22.09 -14.98
C ALA A 49 9.75 -22.02 -15.53
N ASN A 50 8.83 -21.56 -14.70
CA ASN A 50 7.42 -21.39 -15.05
C ASN A 50 7.06 -19.95 -15.45
N LEU A 51 8.05 -19.05 -15.55
CA LEU A 51 7.88 -17.64 -15.95
C LEU A 51 6.87 -16.89 -15.06
N LEU A 52 6.84 -17.23 -13.78
CA LEU A 52 5.90 -16.69 -12.80
C LEU A 52 6.45 -15.44 -12.12
N LEU A 53 5.62 -14.42 -12.06
CA LEU A 53 5.89 -13.13 -11.44
C LEU A 53 4.94 -12.90 -10.26
N ALA A 54 5.40 -12.14 -9.24
CA ALA A 54 4.54 -11.65 -8.17
C ALA A 54 4.50 -10.12 -8.19
N TYR A 55 3.30 -9.58 -7.99
CA TYR A 55 3.06 -8.14 -7.83
C TYR A 55 2.26 -7.84 -6.56
N GLY A 56 2.04 -8.82 -5.70
CA GLY A 56 1.35 -8.65 -4.44
C GLY A 56 1.35 -9.91 -3.59
N ASP A 57 0.78 -9.81 -2.39
CA ASP A 57 0.72 -10.85 -1.38
C ASP A 57 -0.71 -11.33 -1.08
N GLY A 58 -1.64 -11.15 -2.00
CA GLY A 58 -3.05 -11.54 -1.85
C GLY A 58 -3.92 -11.12 -3.03
N ALA A 59 -5.21 -10.92 -2.80
CA ALA A 59 -6.13 -10.48 -3.84
C ALA A 59 -5.95 -9.00 -4.15
N TYR A 60 -5.88 -8.68 -5.45
CA TYR A 60 -5.71 -7.33 -6.00
C TYR A 60 -6.85 -6.99 -6.95
N GLU A 61 -7.03 -5.70 -7.24
CA GLU A 61 -8.06 -5.27 -8.18
C GLU A 61 -7.67 -5.64 -9.61
N ASP A 62 -6.46 -5.23 -10.05
CA ASP A 62 -6.04 -5.44 -11.43
C ASP A 62 -4.51 -5.29 -11.61
N LEU A 63 -3.96 -5.98 -12.61
CA LEU A 63 -2.68 -5.69 -13.24
C LEU A 63 -2.96 -4.99 -14.56
N ALA A 64 -3.25 -3.70 -14.51
CA ALA A 64 -3.73 -2.90 -15.64
C ALA A 64 -2.78 -2.88 -16.86
N ALA A 65 -1.50 -3.14 -16.64
CA ALA A 65 -0.52 -3.29 -17.72
C ALA A 65 0.72 -4.04 -17.22
N LEU A 66 1.32 -4.85 -18.08
CA LEU A 66 2.62 -5.47 -17.87
C LEU A 66 3.54 -5.13 -19.04
N ARG A 67 4.81 -4.82 -18.75
CA ARG A 67 5.80 -4.38 -19.74
C ARG A 67 7.12 -5.12 -19.55
N ASP A 68 7.72 -5.51 -20.67
CA ASP A 68 9.12 -5.97 -20.75
C ASP A 68 9.99 -4.81 -21.28
N ARG A 69 10.87 -4.24 -20.45
CA ARG A 69 11.69 -3.06 -20.77
C ARG A 69 10.86 -1.90 -21.34
N GLY A 70 9.69 -1.66 -20.80
CA GLY A 70 8.78 -0.62 -21.26
C GLY A 70 7.94 -0.99 -22.49
N SER A 71 8.19 -2.13 -23.14
CA SER A 71 7.32 -2.63 -24.21
C SER A 71 6.10 -3.34 -23.63
N PRO A 72 4.87 -2.93 -23.99
CA PRO A 72 3.68 -3.55 -23.44
C PRO A 72 3.55 -5.01 -23.88
N LEU A 73 3.12 -5.86 -22.96
CA LEU A 73 2.68 -7.23 -23.22
C LEU A 73 1.15 -7.25 -23.29
N THR A 74 0.60 -8.23 -24.00
CA THR A 74 -0.85 -8.40 -24.13
C THR A 74 -1.33 -9.43 -23.10
N GLU A 75 -2.44 -9.15 -22.43
CA GLU A 75 -3.06 -10.13 -21.56
C GLU A 75 -3.84 -11.18 -22.37
N ASP A 76 -3.61 -12.47 -22.08
CA ASP A 76 -4.36 -13.59 -22.65
C ASP A 76 -4.41 -14.76 -21.65
N ALA A 77 -5.53 -15.48 -21.59
CA ALA A 77 -5.73 -16.61 -20.68
C ALA A 77 -4.82 -17.81 -20.98
N THR A 78 -4.30 -17.90 -22.21
CA THR A 78 -3.35 -18.94 -22.68
C THR A 78 -2.16 -18.30 -23.38
N PRO A 79 -1.29 -17.60 -22.61
CA PRO A 79 -0.33 -16.68 -23.17
C PRO A 79 0.73 -17.38 -24.01
N VAL A 80 1.11 -16.74 -25.12
CA VAL A 80 2.29 -17.06 -25.94
C VAL A 80 3.35 -15.97 -25.80
N ALA A 81 4.50 -16.12 -26.49
CA ALA A 81 5.57 -15.14 -26.42
C ALA A 81 5.08 -13.71 -26.74
N GLY A 82 5.33 -12.77 -25.85
CA GLY A 82 4.82 -11.38 -25.92
C GLY A 82 3.49 -11.16 -25.18
N GLU A 83 2.99 -12.20 -24.53
CA GLU A 83 1.74 -12.16 -23.77
C GLU A 83 1.95 -12.61 -22.32
N TYR A 84 0.96 -12.36 -21.47
CA TYR A 84 0.91 -12.82 -20.09
C TYR A 84 -0.53 -13.18 -19.70
N SER A 85 -0.68 -14.07 -18.72
CA SER A 85 -1.95 -14.25 -18.01
C SER A 85 -1.86 -13.68 -16.61
N ASP A 86 -2.97 -13.11 -16.11
CA ASP A 86 -3.06 -12.54 -14.78
C ASP A 86 -3.90 -13.42 -13.85
N ASP A 87 -3.47 -13.50 -12.58
CA ASP A 87 -4.21 -14.10 -11.46
C ASP A 87 -4.33 -13.06 -10.35
N THR A 88 -5.31 -12.17 -10.47
CA THR A 88 -5.58 -11.12 -9.49
C THR A 88 -5.93 -11.65 -8.10
N ALA A 89 -6.42 -12.88 -7.99
CA ALA A 89 -6.77 -13.48 -6.71
C ALA A 89 -5.53 -13.77 -5.85
N ASN A 90 -4.41 -14.04 -6.49
CA ASN A 90 -3.14 -14.36 -5.85
C ASN A 90 -2.04 -13.32 -6.15
N ALA A 91 -2.35 -12.25 -6.89
CA ALA A 91 -1.40 -11.24 -7.38
C ALA A 91 -0.18 -11.87 -8.08
N ARG A 92 -0.46 -12.74 -9.03
CA ARG A 92 0.56 -13.44 -9.83
C ARG A 92 0.29 -13.24 -11.33
N ALA A 93 1.36 -13.10 -12.09
CA ALA A 93 1.30 -13.07 -13.55
C ALA A 93 2.22 -14.13 -14.14
N THR A 94 1.78 -14.81 -15.19
CA THR A 94 2.59 -15.83 -15.90
C THR A 94 2.86 -15.34 -17.31
N LEU A 95 4.14 -15.31 -17.72
CA LEU A 95 4.52 -14.94 -19.07
C LEU A 95 4.38 -16.13 -20.02
N GLY A 96 3.91 -15.88 -21.24
CA GLY A 96 3.81 -16.87 -22.28
C GLY A 96 5.13 -17.21 -22.99
N GLY A 97 6.21 -16.50 -22.67
CA GLY A 97 7.55 -16.77 -23.19
C GLY A 97 8.62 -16.09 -22.36
N SER A 98 9.87 -16.60 -22.49
CA SER A 98 10.99 -16.04 -21.75
C SER A 98 11.19 -14.55 -22.08
N PRO A 99 11.31 -13.69 -21.07
CA PRO A 99 11.60 -12.29 -21.29
C PRO A 99 13.01 -12.11 -21.88
N SER A 100 13.28 -10.96 -22.44
CA SER A 100 14.60 -10.62 -22.98
C SER A 100 15.70 -10.76 -21.91
N PRO A 101 16.94 -11.10 -22.28
CA PRO A 101 18.04 -11.12 -21.31
C PRO A 101 18.19 -9.80 -20.56
N ASN A 102 18.37 -9.86 -19.24
CA ASN A 102 18.42 -8.67 -18.35
C ASN A 102 17.15 -7.80 -18.42
N SER A 103 16.01 -8.44 -18.62
CA SER A 103 14.73 -7.73 -18.64
C SER A 103 14.36 -7.22 -17.27
N VAL A 104 13.81 -6.00 -17.25
CA VAL A 104 13.07 -5.46 -16.11
C VAL A 104 11.59 -5.49 -16.48
N LEU A 105 10.83 -6.28 -15.72
CA LEU A 105 9.39 -6.43 -15.89
C LEU A 105 8.70 -5.44 -14.95
N THR A 106 7.89 -4.57 -15.51
CA THR A 106 7.17 -3.55 -14.76
C THR A 106 5.68 -3.59 -15.06
N GLY A 107 4.86 -3.35 -14.05
CA GLY A 107 3.41 -3.30 -14.19
C GLY A 107 2.78 -2.03 -13.63
N ASP A 108 1.60 -1.72 -14.13
CA ASP A 108 0.70 -0.75 -13.52
C ASP A 108 -0.31 -1.55 -12.68
N ILE A 109 -0.30 -1.32 -11.37
CA ILE A 109 -1.00 -2.18 -10.41
C ILE A 109 -2.12 -1.40 -9.74
N GLU A 110 -3.32 -1.93 -9.77
CA GLU A 110 -4.43 -1.55 -8.91
C GLU A 110 -4.44 -2.48 -7.70
N GLY A 111 -4.17 -1.90 -6.52
CA GLY A 111 -3.68 -2.64 -5.36
C GLY A 111 -4.69 -3.47 -4.60
N ASP A 112 -4.35 -3.75 -3.36
CA ASP A 112 -5.01 -4.67 -2.42
C ASP A 112 -6.54 -4.53 -2.40
N LYS A 113 -7.21 -5.69 -2.52
CA LYS A 113 -8.67 -5.85 -2.52
C LYS A 113 -9.10 -6.91 -1.49
N ARG A 114 -8.25 -7.29 -0.55
CA ARG A 114 -8.61 -8.22 0.52
C ARG A 114 -9.87 -7.73 1.23
N GLY A 115 -10.83 -8.57 1.44
CA GLY A 115 -12.14 -8.17 1.93
C GLY A 115 -13.14 -7.71 0.85
N GLY A 116 -12.78 -7.81 -0.44
CA GLY A 116 -13.69 -7.65 -1.57
C GLY A 116 -13.91 -6.20 -2.03
N THR A 117 -13.23 -5.22 -1.44
CA THR A 117 -13.37 -3.80 -1.82
C THR A 117 -12.00 -3.16 -2.07
N TRP A 118 -11.81 -2.70 -3.29
CA TRP A 118 -10.63 -1.91 -3.63
C TRP A 118 -10.68 -0.51 -3.01
N ARG A 119 -9.67 -0.17 -2.21
CA ARG A 119 -9.54 1.11 -1.51
C ARG A 119 -8.60 2.03 -2.27
N ARG A 120 -9.02 3.26 -2.57
CA ARG A 120 -8.28 4.19 -3.44
C ARG A 120 -7.86 5.48 -2.77
N THR A 121 -8.51 5.87 -1.69
CA THR A 121 -8.21 7.12 -0.99
C THR A 121 -7.21 6.88 0.13
N ALA A 122 -6.41 7.88 0.48
CA ALA A 122 -5.46 7.74 1.57
C ALA A 122 -6.12 7.36 2.91
N PRO A 123 -7.28 7.95 3.32
CA PRO A 123 -7.98 7.51 4.53
C PRO A 123 -8.41 6.04 4.48
N ASP A 124 -8.98 5.58 3.36
CA ASP A 124 -9.42 4.19 3.25
C ASP A 124 -8.25 3.21 3.28
N ILE A 125 -7.13 3.54 2.63
CA ILE A 125 -5.91 2.72 2.65
C ILE A 125 -5.33 2.64 4.06
N LEU A 126 -5.25 3.76 4.78
CA LEU A 126 -4.81 3.78 6.18
C LEU A 126 -5.69 2.88 7.07
N ARG A 127 -7.01 2.96 6.91
CA ARG A 127 -7.98 2.11 7.63
C ARG A 127 -7.79 0.64 7.29
N GLU A 128 -7.62 0.31 6.01
CA GLU A 128 -7.37 -1.06 5.54
C GLU A 128 -6.09 -1.65 6.15
N ILE A 129 -4.98 -0.90 6.10
CA ILE A 129 -3.72 -1.33 6.71
C ILE A 129 -3.87 -1.52 8.22
N ALA A 130 -4.55 -0.61 8.91
CA ALA A 130 -4.78 -0.71 10.35
C ALA A 130 -5.56 -1.98 10.72
N VAL A 131 -6.58 -2.32 9.93
CA VAL A 131 -7.41 -3.51 10.16
C VAL A 131 -6.68 -4.79 9.77
N THR A 132 -6.20 -4.86 8.52
CA THR A 132 -5.72 -6.11 7.93
C THR A 132 -4.30 -6.48 8.37
N ARG A 133 -3.41 -5.47 8.53
CA ARG A 133 -2.01 -5.69 8.89
C ARG A 133 -1.72 -5.50 10.37
N ARG A 134 -2.51 -4.69 11.08
CA ARG A 134 -2.29 -4.39 12.50
C ARG A 134 -3.36 -4.96 13.42
N GLY A 135 -4.37 -5.61 12.88
CA GLY A 135 -5.42 -6.28 13.64
C GLY A 135 -6.27 -5.33 14.49
N ILE A 136 -6.31 -4.05 14.11
CA ILE A 136 -7.14 -3.08 14.83
C ILE A 136 -8.61 -3.33 14.53
N ALA A 137 -9.39 -3.56 15.57
CA ALA A 137 -10.82 -3.86 15.41
C ALA A 137 -11.59 -2.63 14.89
N ASP A 138 -12.30 -2.78 13.78
CA ASP A 138 -13.17 -1.76 13.22
C ASP A 138 -14.64 -2.07 13.55
N PRO A 139 -15.43 -1.16 14.14
CA PRO A 139 -15.11 0.24 14.48
C PRO A 139 -14.54 0.45 15.90
N ALA A 140 -14.34 -0.60 16.69
CA ALA A 140 -14.00 -0.44 18.12
C ALA A 140 -12.65 0.27 18.35
N GLY A 141 -11.65 0.00 17.52
CA GLY A 141 -10.31 0.58 17.59
C GLY A 141 -10.06 1.73 16.61
N ILE A 142 -11.07 2.11 15.80
CA ILE A 142 -10.96 3.12 14.76
C ILE A 142 -12.01 4.22 14.98
N ASP A 143 -11.61 5.48 14.84
CA ASP A 143 -12.52 6.62 14.78
C ASP A 143 -13.11 6.76 13.38
N THR A 144 -14.06 5.89 13.06
CA THR A 144 -14.66 5.80 11.71
C THR A 144 -15.20 7.14 11.21
N ALA A 145 -15.77 7.95 12.11
CA ALA A 145 -16.30 9.26 11.74
C ALA A 145 -15.20 10.21 11.23
N ALA A 146 -13.99 10.16 11.82
CA ALA A 146 -12.86 10.96 11.35
C ALA A 146 -12.37 10.50 9.96
N PHE A 147 -12.31 9.18 9.73
CA PHE A 147 -11.95 8.61 8.43
C PHE A 147 -12.97 8.97 7.35
N ASP A 148 -14.26 8.81 7.63
CA ASP A 148 -15.34 9.12 6.69
C ASP A 148 -15.38 10.63 6.37
N ALA A 149 -15.23 11.50 7.38
CA ALA A 149 -15.18 12.93 7.16
C ALA A 149 -13.98 13.34 6.29
N LEU A 150 -12.84 12.68 6.48
CA LEU A 150 -11.64 12.99 5.71
C LEU A 150 -11.73 12.50 4.25
N ASN A 151 -12.41 11.39 3.99
CA ASN A 151 -12.70 10.93 2.63
C ASN A 151 -13.52 11.96 1.82
N LEU A 152 -14.36 12.76 2.47
CA LEU A 152 -15.12 13.84 1.82
C LEU A 152 -14.24 15.02 1.40
N VAL A 153 -13.15 15.29 2.12
CA VAL A 153 -12.27 16.44 1.87
C VAL A 153 -10.99 16.07 1.13
N ALA A 154 -10.63 14.80 1.11
CA ALA A 154 -9.46 14.25 0.40
C ALA A 154 -9.85 13.00 -0.42
N PRO A 155 -10.80 13.10 -1.39
CA PRO A 155 -11.30 11.96 -2.13
C PRO A 155 -10.37 11.50 -3.28
N GLY A 156 -9.24 12.16 -3.45
CA GLY A 156 -8.29 11.86 -4.52
C GLY A 156 -7.70 10.46 -4.38
N PRO A 157 -7.59 9.70 -5.50
CA PRO A 157 -6.93 8.41 -5.47
C PRO A 157 -5.44 8.56 -5.21
N VAL A 158 -4.88 7.65 -4.44
CA VAL A 158 -3.45 7.53 -4.17
C VAL A 158 -2.98 6.11 -4.43
N GLY A 159 -1.71 5.94 -4.77
CA GLY A 159 -1.06 4.64 -4.92
C GLY A 159 0.11 4.53 -3.96
N LEU A 160 0.23 3.38 -3.31
CA LEU A 160 1.35 3.00 -2.48
C LEU A 160 1.93 1.71 -3.02
N TRP A 161 3.23 1.70 -3.33
CA TRP A 161 3.96 0.52 -3.76
C TRP A 161 5.16 0.26 -2.86
N VAL A 162 5.29 -0.98 -2.40
CA VAL A 162 6.47 -1.47 -1.67
C VAL A 162 6.99 -2.70 -2.41
N ALA A 163 8.21 -2.58 -2.95
CA ALA A 163 8.85 -3.66 -3.68
C ALA A 163 9.19 -4.86 -2.77
N ASP A 164 9.37 -6.02 -3.36
CA ASP A 164 9.78 -7.24 -2.67
C ASP A 164 11.11 -7.05 -1.92
N GLY A 165 11.21 -7.66 -0.74
CA GLY A 165 12.39 -7.59 0.13
C GLY A 165 12.70 -6.22 0.71
N ARG A 166 11.87 -5.19 0.47
CA ARG A 166 12.01 -3.87 1.07
C ARG A 166 11.17 -3.80 2.34
N GLN A 167 11.83 -3.75 3.49
CA GLN A 167 11.11 -3.53 4.74
C GLN A 167 10.79 -2.04 4.91
N VAL A 168 9.51 -1.73 5.06
CA VAL A 168 8.99 -0.38 5.34
C VAL A 168 8.16 -0.47 6.61
N MET A 169 8.39 0.43 7.56
CA MET A 169 7.62 0.45 8.80
C MET A 169 6.21 0.98 8.54
N THR A 170 5.22 0.42 9.22
CA THR A 170 3.82 0.85 9.08
C THR A 170 3.64 2.32 9.43
N ALA A 171 4.33 2.81 10.47
CA ALA A 171 4.30 4.22 10.85
C ALA A 171 4.79 5.15 9.73
N ASP A 172 5.89 4.78 9.04
CA ASP A 172 6.44 5.57 7.93
C ASP A 172 5.43 5.66 6.76
N VAL A 173 4.72 4.56 6.49
CA VAL A 173 3.66 4.52 5.47
C VAL A 173 2.49 5.43 5.87
N PHE A 174 2.09 5.39 7.13
CA PHE A 174 1.03 6.25 7.64
C PHE A 174 1.42 7.72 7.51
N ASP A 175 2.65 8.08 7.90
CA ASP A 175 3.18 9.44 7.77
C ASP A 175 3.19 9.90 6.30
N ALA A 176 3.63 9.04 5.38
CA ALA A 176 3.63 9.36 3.95
C ALA A 176 2.22 9.57 3.40
N LEU A 177 1.27 8.72 3.78
CA LEU A 177 -0.12 8.82 3.32
C LEU A 177 -0.80 10.08 3.87
N VAL A 178 -0.66 10.39 5.17
CA VAL A 178 -1.25 11.61 5.73
C VAL A 178 -0.59 12.88 5.20
N ALA A 179 0.70 12.85 4.90
CA ALA A 179 1.40 13.98 4.28
C ALA A 179 0.81 14.35 2.92
N SER A 180 0.26 13.39 2.17
CA SER A 180 -0.34 13.63 0.84
C SER A 180 -1.53 14.61 0.86
N PHE A 181 -2.19 14.78 2.00
CA PHE A 181 -3.30 15.72 2.18
C PHE A 181 -3.09 16.70 3.32
N ALA A 182 -1.84 16.94 3.74
CA ALA A 182 -1.47 17.78 4.90
C ALA A 182 -2.19 17.35 6.18
N GLY A 183 -2.20 16.03 6.42
CA GLY A 183 -2.89 15.42 7.55
C GLY A 183 -1.97 15.04 8.70
N TYR A 184 -2.59 14.41 9.67
CA TYR A 184 -1.94 13.72 10.80
C TYR A 184 -2.72 12.47 11.15
N TRP A 185 -2.07 11.55 11.83
CA TRP A 185 -2.69 10.39 12.45
C TRP A 185 -2.24 10.28 13.90
N GLY A 186 -2.96 9.52 14.69
CA GLY A 186 -2.60 9.31 16.08
C GLY A 186 -3.66 8.53 16.84
N GLN A 187 -3.39 8.33 18.12
CA GLN A 187 -4.28 7.60 19.01
C GLN A 187 -5.01 8.56 19.93
N ARG A 188 -6.31 8.44 19.99
CA ARG A 188 -7.16 9.22 20.92
C ARG A 188 -7.01 8.70 22.35
N ARG A 189 -7.52 9.49 23.32
CA ARG A 189 -7.55 9.09 24.74
C ARG A 189 -8.39 7.85 25.00
N ASP A 190 -9.35 7.53 24.13
CA ASP A 190 -10.18 6.33 24.16
C ASP A 190 -9.54 5.15 23.41
N ASN A 191 -8.25 5.26 23.10
CA ASN A 191 -7.42 4.26 22.43
C ASN A 191 -7.81 3.94 20.99
N ARG A 192 -8.62 4.79 20.33
CA ARG A 192 -8.96 4.64 18.91
C ARG A 192 -7.96 5.35 18.01
N LEU A 193 -7.59 4.70 16.91
CA LEU A 193 -6.85 5.33 15.82
C LEU A 193 -7.71 6.41 15.19
N THR A 194 -7.17 7.59 15.04
CA THR A 194 -7.82 8.73 14.39
C THR A 194 -6.90 9.37 13.38
N ILE A 195 -7.50 10.02 12.40
CA ILE A 195 -6.79 10.83 11.40
C ILE A 195 -7.45 12.19 11.29
N GLY A 196 -6.70 13.17 10.81
CA GLY A 196 -7.25 14.50 10.57
C GLY A 196 -6.42 15.30 9.57
N ARG A 197 -6.91 16.46 9.18
CA ARG A 197 -6.21 17.38 8.29
C ARG A 197 -5.81 18.64 9.05
N ILE A 198 -4.59 19.11 8.82
CA ILE A 198 -4.14 20.42 9.28
C ILE A 198 -4.75 21.46 8.35
N GLY A 199 -5.54 22.34 8.90
CA GLY A 199 -6.23 23.39 8.16
C GLY A 199 -6.38 24.66 8.97
N PRO A 200 -6.90 25.74 8.36
CA PRO A 200 -7.23 26.93 9.10
C PRO A 200 -8.17 26.62 10.26
N PRO A 201 -8.02 27.28 11.41
CA PRO A 201 -8.94 27.08 12.52
C PRO A 201 -10.36 27.46 12.09
N VAL A 202 -11.32 26.59 12.38
CA VAL A 202 -12.75 26.81 12.10
C VAL A 202 -13.52 26.96 13.40
N GLY A 203 -14.53 27.81 13.39
CA GLY A 203 -15.39 28.07 14.54
C GLY A 203 -14.90 29.16 15.47
N THR A 204 -15.53 29.26 16.65
CA THR A 204 -15.17 30.24 17.69
C THR A 204 -13.93 29.76 18.43
N PRO A 205 -12.87 30.58 18.56
CA PRO A 205 -11.70 30.21 19.34
C PRO A 205 -12.08 29.83 20.78
N VAL A 206 -11.61 28.68 21.23
CA VAL A 206 -11.82 28.20 22.62
C VAL A 206 -10.98 28.96 23.63
N ALA A 207 -9.88 29.60 23.17
CA ALA A 207 -9.04 30.45 23.97
C ALA A 207 -8.41 31.54 23.07
N ARG A 208 -8.18 32.75 23.64
CA ARG A 208 -7.42 33.82 23.00
C ARG A 208 -6.31 34.23 23.96
N PHE A 209 -5.08 34.24 23.46
CA PHE A 209 -3.93 34.71 24.23
C PHE A 209 -3.53 36.11 23.75
N GLY A 210 -3.47 37.06 24.67
CA GLY A 210 -2.92 38.38 24.39
C GLY A 210 -1.38 38.35 24.34
N PRO A 211 -0.73 39.41 23.83
CA PRO A 211 0.73 39.48 23.77
C PRO A 211 1.44 39.30 25.12
N THR A 212 0.80 39.63 26.21
CA THR A 212 1.34 39.50 27.56
C THR A 212 1.19 38.09 28.15
N GLU A 213 0.38 37.27 27.54
CA GLU A 213 0.16 35.87 27.96
C GLU A 213 1.05 34.88 27.23
N ILE A 214 1.70 35.31 26.15
CA ILE A 214 2.64 34.50 25.37
C ILE A 214 4.05 34.69 25.94
N ILE A 215 4.50 33.76 26.77
CA ILE A 215 5.82 33.80 27.40
C ILE A 215 6.92 33.39 26.44
N SER A 216 6.68 32.33 25.65
CA SER A 216 7.60 31.90 24.61
C SER A 216 6.90 31.05 23.55
N ILE A 217 7.38 31.12 22.31
CA ILE A 217 7.05 30.20 21.23
C ILE A 217 8.32 29.46 20.88
N ARG A 218 8.32 28.10 20.97
CA ARG A 218 9.43 27.26 20.54
C ARG A 218 8.93 26.32 19.44
N PRO A 219 9.68 26.19 18.33
CA PRO A 219 9.41 25.13 17.37
C PRO A 219 9.50 23.78 18.07
N LEU A 220 8.60 22.87 17.80
CA LEU A 220 8.77 21.47 18.12
C LEU A 220 9.83 20.89 17.17
N ALA A 221 10.86 20.28 17.75
CA ALA A 221 11.93 19.61 16.99
C ALA A 221 11.45 18.28 16.44
#